data_d61757bf96077896b21ca17feeb67ce3
#
_entry.id   d61757bf96077896b21ca17feeb67ce3
#
_cell.length_a   1.000
_cell.length_b   1.000
_cell.length_c   1.000
_cell.angle_alpha   90.00
_cell.angle_beta   90.00
_cell.angle_gamma   90.00
#
_symmetry.space_group_name_H-M   'P 1'
#
loop_
_entity.id
_entity.type
_entity.pdbx_description
1 polymer ?
#
loop_
_entity_poly.entity_id
_entity_poly.type
_entity_poly.pdbx_seq_one_letter_code
_entity_poly.pdbx_strand_id
1 'polypeptide(L)'
;INFSGPLFENVDNRLMSLQLVRNGMTDAVMFNPEGNNILPARELYKKNILALRGSFRPVTLVNIDMFEKALDAFIREPGVDEDKTVVIFEITLSNLRAQGEIDEKDFMDRAKLLCSLGHVVMISNFKEYYKLVDYLSQYTKNQLALSMGVNNFVEIFNEQYYQDLGGGILEAFGKMFYNNLKVYLYPCLLYTSPSP
;
A
#
# COMPACT_ATOMS: atom_id res chain seq x y z
N ILE A 1 3.14 10.79 -13.82
CA ILE A 1 3.96 11.62 -14.73
C ILE A 1 4.89 10.69 -15.48
N ASN A 2 4.91 10.76 -16.81
CA ASN A 2 5.89 10.07 -17.64
C ASN A 2 6.82 11.10 -18.26
N PHE A 3 8.10 10.90 -18.09
CA PHE A 3 9.12 11.67 -18.77
C PHE A 3 9.40 10.96 -20.11
N SER A 4 9.23 11.68 -21.23
CA SER A 4 9.42 11.15 -22.56
C SER A 4 10.14 12.18 -23.44
N GLY A 5 10.85 11.69 -24.45
CA GLY A 5 11.60 12.52 -25.41
C GLY A 5 13.10 12.19 -25.42
N PRO A 6 13.87 12.74 -26.37
CA PRO A 6 15.27 12.37 -26.59
C PRO A 6 16.17 12.52 -25.38
N LEU A 7 15.87 13.46 -24.49
CA LEU A 7 16.66 13.68 -23.25
C LEU A 7 16.33 12.66 -22.14
N PHE A 8 15.24 11.91 -22.27
CA PHE A 8 14.72 11.00 -21.25
C PHE A 8 14.73 9.52 -21.69
N GLU A 9 15.35 9.18 -22.81
CA GLU A 9 15.37 7.80 -23.35
C GLU A 9 15.99 6.79 -22.38
N ASN A 10 16.94 7.24 -21.53
CA ASN A 10 17.61 6.40 -20.53
C ASN A 10 17.06 6.60 -19.12
N VAL A 11 15.96 7.32 -18.96
CA VAL A 11 15.38 7.60 -17.64
C VAL A 11 14.31 6.56 -17.32
N ASP A 12 14.47 5.85 -16.20
CA ASP A 12 13.42 5.00 -15.67
C ASP A 12 12.35 5.85 -14.97
N ASN A 13 11.14 5.85 -15.53
CA ASN A 13 10.02 6.63 -15.01
C ASN A 13 9.59 6.22 -13.60
N ARG A 14 9.94 5.00 -13.15
CA ARG A 14 9.66 4.55 -11.78
C ARG A 14 10.58 5.26 -10.79
N LEU A 15 11.87 5.42 -11.14
CA LEU A 15 12.80 6.20 -10.32
C LEU A 15 12.42 7.66 -10.25
N MET A 16 11.99 8.25 -11.36
CA MET A 16 11.49 9.63 -11.37
C MET A 16 10.25 9.77 -10.48
N SER A 17 9.35 8.80 -10.51
CA SER A 17 8.16 8.77 -9.67
C SER A 17 8.52 8.63 -8.18
N LEU A 18 9.50 7.79 -7.83
CA LEU A 18 10.03 7.71 -6.47
C LEU A 18 10.57 9.07 -6.00
N GLN A 19 11.32 9.78 -6.86
CA GLN A 19 11.85 11.11 -6.52
C GLN A 19 10.73 12.12 -6.28
N LEU A 20 9.62 12.07 -7.02
CA LEU A 20 8.47 12.95 -6.78
C LEU A 20 7.87 12.72 -5.40
N VAL A 21 7.68 11.47 -4.97
CA VAL A 21 7.17 11.15 -3.63
C VAL A 21 8.20 11.53 -2.55
N ARG A 22 9.48 11.24 -2.78
CA ARG A 22 10.57 11.55 -1.84
C ARG A 22 10.71 13.04 -1.56
N ASN A 23 10.49 13.87 -2.59
CA ASN A 23 10.56 15.34 -2.50
C ASN A 23 9.21 16.00 -2.11
N GLY A 24 8.19 15.21 -1.78
CA GLY A 24 6.88 15.73 -1.37
C GLY A 24 6.11 16.43 -2.48
N MET A 25 6.46 16.18 -3.76
CA MET A 25 5.75 16.74 -4.93
C MET A 25 4.43 16.00 -5.20
N THR A 26 4.30 14.79 -4.70
CA THR A 26 3.08 13.98 -4.67
C THR A 26 3.11 13.05 -3.47
N ASP A 27 1.95 12.70 -2.94
CA ASP A 27 1.84 11.81 -1.78
C ASP A 27 2.00 10.34 -2.17
N ALA A 28 1.62 9.97 -3.39
CA ALA A 28 1.74 8.61 -3.88
C ALA A 28 1.89 8.54 -5.41
N VAL A 29 2.48 7.45 -5.86
CA VAL A 29 2.57 7.05 -7.26
C VAL A 29 2.22 5.58 -7.39
N MET A 30 1.71 5.16 -8.55
CA MET A 30 1.27 3.79 -8.79
C MET A 30 1.86 3.26 -10.10
N PHE A 31 2.11 1.95 -10.10
CA PHE A 31 2.60 1.20 -11.25
C PHE A 31 1.65 0.03 -11.54
N ASN A 32 1.36 -0.20 -12.82
CA ASN A 32 0.62 -1.38 -13.24
C ASN A 32 1.52 -2.65 -13.23
N PRO A 33 0.96 -3.84 -13.48
CA PRO A 33 1.73 -5.08 -13.55
C PRO A 33 2.90 -5.05 -14.52
N GLU A 34 2.80 -4.28 -15.59
CA GLU A 34 3.88 -4.09 -16.58
C GLU A 34 4.97 -3.10 -16.11
N GLY A 35 4.80 -2.51 -14.91
CA GLY A 35 5.71 -1.54 -14.33
C GLY A 35 5.60 -0.12 -14.89
N ASN A 36 4.53 0.18 -15.63
CA ASN A 36 4.27 1.52 -16.13
C ASN A 36 3.55 2.39 -15.12
N ASN A 37 3.86 3.69 -15.10
CA ASN A 37 3.15 4.65 -14.28
C ASN A 37 1.68 4.76 -14.70
N ILE A 38 0.78 4.67 -13.71
CA ILE A 38 -0.66 4.82 -13.90
C ILE A 38 -1.21 5.96 -13.06
N LEU A 39 -2.36 6.50 -13.50
CA LEU A 39 -3.08 7.54 -12.78
C LEU A 39 -4.06 6.91 -11.79
N PRO A 40 -3.96 7.20 -10.49
CA PRO A 40 -4.86 6.63 -9.48
C PRO A 40 -6.34 6.90 -9.81
N ALA A 41 -6.67 8.10 -10.28
CA ALA A 41 -8.03 8.48 -10.65
C ALA A 41 -8.64 7.61 -11.77
N ARG A 42 -7.82 7.07 -12.67
CA ARG A 42 -8.27 6.16 -13.73
C ARG A 42 -8.36 4.73 -13.26
N GLU A 43 -7.34 4.27 -12.54
CA GLU A 43 -7.21 2.88 -12.12
C GLU A 43 -8.20 2.52 -11.00
N LEU A 44 -8.44 3.44 -10.07
CA LEU A 44 -9.22 3.19 -8.86
C LEU A 44 -10.69 3.63 -8.95
N TYR A 45 -11.07 4.32 -10.04
CA TYR A 45 -12.43 4.86 -10.17
C TYR A 45 -13.49 3.76 -10.15
N LYS A 46 -14.37 3.82 -9.16
CA LYS A 46 -15.45 2.84 -8.94
C LYS A 46 -14.96 1.39 -8.80
N LYS A 47 -13.71 1.19 -8.37
CA LYS A 47 -13.17 -0.14 -8.07
C LYS A 47 -13.35 -0.48 -6.59
N ASN A 48 -13.45 -1.78 -6.30
CA ASN A 48 -13.20 -2.32 -4.99
C ASN A 48 -11.69 -2.41 -4.79
N ILE A 49 -11.18 -2.08 -3.62
CA ILE A 49 -9.73 -2.00 -3.41
C ILE A 49 -9.35 -2.83 -2.20
N LEU A 50 -8.41 -3.75 -2.40
CA LEU A 50 -7.70 -4.45 -1.34
C LEU A 50 -6.25 -3.96 -1.31
N ALA A 51 -5.84 -3.33 -0.21
CA ALA A 51 -4.48 -2.84 -0.05
C ALA A 51 -3.70 -3.64 1.01
N LEU A 52 -2.47 -4.00 0.66
CA LEU A 52 -1.51 -4.65 1.54
C LEU A 52 -0.29 -3.74 1.69
N ARG A 53 0.01 -3.34 2.93
CA ARG A 53 1.21 -2.55 3.24
C ARG A 53 2.32 -3.45 3.75
N GLY A 54 3.51 -3.29 3.21
CA GLY A 54 4.68 -4.03 3.66
C GLY A 54 6.01 -3.48 3.16
N SER A 55 7.10 -3.98 3.72
CA SER A 55 8.45 -3.68 3.22
C SER A 55 8.80 -4.52 2.00
N PHE A 56 8.23 -5.74 1.89
CA PHE A 56 8.45 -6.71 0.81
C PHE A 56 9.95 -6.90 0.48
N ARG A 57 10.73 -7.15 1.53
CA ARG A 57 12.19 -7.25 1.43
C ARG A 57 12.73 -8.50 2.13
N PRO A 58 12.74 -9.63 1.43
CA PRO A 58 12.06 -9.93 0.16
C PRO A 58 10.56 -10.15 0.36
N VAL A 59 9.84 -10.36 -0.76
CA VAL A 59 8.51 -10.94 -0.73
C VAL A 59 8.63 -12.38 -0.25
N THR A 60 7.89 -12.73 0.79
CA THR A 60 7.92 -14.06 1.41
C THR A 60 6.66 -14.86 1.08
N LEU A 61 6.69 -16.18 1.27
CA LEU A 61 5.50 -17.02 1.15
C LEU A 61 4.37 -16.57 2.10
N VAL A 62 4.73 -16.02 3.27
CA VAL A 62 3.76 -15.45 4.21
C VAL A 62 3.03 -14.23 3.59
N ASN A 63 3.75 -13.38 2.85
CA ASN A 63 3.12 -12.24 2.16
C ASN A 63 2.15 -12.73 1.09
N ILE A 64 2.50 -13.77 0.34
CA ILE A 64 1.64 -14.36 -0.69
C ILE A 64 0.40 -15.00 -0.06
N ASP A 65 0.57 -15.85 0.95
CA ASP A 65 -0.56 -16.49 1.63
C ASP A 65 -1.49 -15.45 2.28
N MET A 66 -0.93 -14.42 2.93
CA MET A 66 -1.72 -13.31 3.49
C MET A 66 -2.54 -12.60 2.40
N PHE A 67 -1.94 -12.33 1.25
CA PHE A 67 -2.60 -11.72 0.11
C PHE A 67 -3.73 -12.62 -0.43
N GLU A 68 -3.44 -13.88 -0.74
CA GLU A 68 -4.40 -14.82 -1.31
C GLU A 68 -5.60 -15.03 -0.38
N LYS A 69 -5.38 -15.24 0.93
CA LYS A 69 -6.43 -15.40 1.92
C LYS A 69 -7.28 -14.14 2.08
N ALA A 70 -6.65 -12.97 2.07
CA ALA A 70 -7.38 -11.70 2.16
C ALA A 70 -8.21 -11.44 0.90
N LEU A 71 -7.68 -11.74 -0.28
CA LEU A 71 -8.41 -11.60 -1.54
C LEU A 71 -9.61 -12.56 -1.59
N ASP A 72 -9.40 -13.84 -1.26
CA ASP A 72 -10.47 -14.85 -1.18
C ASP A 72 -11.60 -14.41 -0.23
N ALA A 73 -11.26 -13.81 0.90
CA ALA A 73 -12.26 -13.30 1.84
C ALA A 73 -12.97 -12.06 1.29
N PHE A 74 -12.22 -11.16 0.66
CA PHE A 74 -12.73 -9.90 0.15
C PHE A 74 -13.71 -10.09 -1.02
N ILE A 75 -13.40 -10.95 -1.98
CA ILE A 75 -14.31 -11.20 -3.13
C ILE A 75 -15.63 -11.88 -2.72
N ARG A 76 -15.69 -12.51 -1.53
CA ARG A 76 -16.92 -13.09 -0.98
C ARG A 76 -17.80 -12.08 -0.24
N GLU A 77 -17.29 -10.87 0.00
CA GLU A 77 -18.09 -9.84 0.68
C GLU A 77 -19.25 -9.36 -0.20
N PRO A 78 -20.41 -9.12 0.39
CA PRO A 78 -21.54 -8.59 -0.36
C PRO A 78 -21.21 -7.26 -1.04
N GLY A 79 -21.48 -7.18 -2.33
CA GLY A 79 -21.24 -5.96 -3.13
C GLY A 79 -19.81 -5.83 -3.69
N VAL A 80 -18.94 -6.79 -3.45
CA VAL A 80 -17.63 -6.87 -4.10
C VAL A 80 -17.78 -7.64 -5.41
N ASP A 81 -17.31 -7.01 -6.49
CA ASP A 81 -17.26 -7.57 -7.84
C ASP A 81 -15.78 -7.85 -8.14
N GLU A 82 -15.44 -9.11 -8.38
CA GLU A 82 -14.05 -9.55 -8.62
C GLU A 82 -13.44 -8.84 -9.83
N ASP A 83 -14.18 -8.69 -10.93
CA ASP A 83 -13.73 -8.01 -12.15
C ASP A 83 -13.48 -6.51 -11.94
N LYS A 84 -14.04 -5.96 -10.88
CA LYS A 84 -13.85 -4.56 -10.47
C LYS A 84 -12.98 -4.42 -9.24
N THR A 85 -12.24 -5.46 -8.87
CA THR A 85 -11.37 -5.44 -7.71
C THR A 85 -9.92 -5.15 -8.12
N VAL A 86 -9.30 -4.19 -7.44
CA VAL A 86 -7.89 -3.85 -7.61
C VAL A 86 -7.15 -4.20 -6.33
N VAL A 87 -6.08 -4.98 -6.46
CA VAL A 87 -5.15 -5.27 -5.38
C VAL A 87 -3.97 -4.33 -5.47
N ILE A 88 -3.63 -3.70 -4.35
CA ILE A 88 -2.53 -2.75 -4.24
C ILE A 88 -1.51 -3.27 -3.24
N PHE A 89 -0.27 -3.48 -3.68
CA PHE A 89 0.88 -3.64 -2.80
C PHE A 89 1.49 -2.27 -2.52
N GLU A 90 1.39 -1.80 -1.30
CA GLU A 90 1.90 -0.50 -0.90
C GLU A 90 3.24 -0.61 -0.19
N ILE A 91 4.23 0.13 -0.67
CA ILE A 91 5.52 0.36 0.00
C ILE A 91 5.57 1.83 0.40
N THR A 92 5.73 2.12 1.68
CA THR A 92 5.90 3.50 2.14
C THR A 92 7.35 3.94 2.02
N LEU A 93 7.60 5.26 1.95
CA LEU A 93 8.96 5.80 2.05
C LEU A 93 9.65 5.37 3.35
N SER A 94 8.89 5.21 4.45
CA SER A 94 9.42 4.69 5.72
C SER A 94 9.92 3.26 5.58
N ASN A 95 9.20 2.40 4.86
CA ASN A 95 9.65 1.04 4.56
C ASN A 95 10.92 1.01 3.70
N LEU A 96 11.06 1.96 2.77
CA LEU A 96 12.27 2.06 1.93
C LEU A 96 13.47 2.57 2.72
N ARG A 97 13.25 3.43 3.73
CA ARG A 97 14.30 4.01 4.60
C ARG A 97 14.66 3.16 5.81
N ALA A 98 13.98 2.06 6.06
CA ALA A 98 14.13 1.27 7.29
C ALA A 98 15.60 0.81 7.58
N GLN A 99 16.47 0.82 6.60
CA GLN A 99 17.91 0.48 6.74
C GLN A 99 18.86 1.65 6.37
N GLY A 100 18.37 2.88 6.38
CA GLY A 100 19.16 4.08 6.06
C GLY A 100 18.63 4.82 4.83
N GLU A 101 19.53 5.28 3.96
CA GLU A 101 19.12 5.95 2.72
C GLU A 101 18.41 4.97 1.77
N ILE A 102 17.52 5.54 0.92
CA ILE A 102 16.80 4.73 -0.07
C ILE A 102 17.79 4.24 -1.14
N ASP A 103 17.93 2.92 -1.23
CA ASP A 103 18.65 2.26 -2.31
C ASP A 103 17.72 2.13 -3.52
N GLU A 104 18.04 2.86 -4.60
CA GLU A 104 17.24 2.88 -5.83
C GLU A 104 17.18 1.51 -6.51
N LYS A 105 18.27 0.72 -6.43
CA LYS A 105 18.31 -0.63 -6.99
C LYS A 105 17.38 -1.55 -6.23
N ASP A 106 17.46 -1.55 -4.90
CA ASP A 106 16.57 -2.33 -4.03
C ASP A 106 15.10 -1.95 -4.26
N PHE A 107 14.79 -0.65 -4.41
CA PHE A 107 13.46 -0.19 -4.78
C PHE A 107 12.99 -0.77 -6.11
N MET A 108 13.83 -0.69 -7.15
CA MET A 108 13.49 -1.19 -8.48
C MET A 108 13.24 -2.69 -8.50
N ASP A 109 14.08 -3.46 -7.79
CA ASP A 109 13.96 -4.90 -7.70
C ASP A 109 12.65 -5.30 -6.97
N ARG A 110 12.28 -4.61 -5.88
CA ARG A 110 11.01 -4.82 -5.18
C ARG A 110 9.81 -4.46 -6.06
N ALA A 111 9.83 -3.28 -6.67
CA ALA A 111 8.73 -2.84 -7.54
C ALA A 111 8.52 -3.81 -8.71
N LYS A 112 9.61 -4.25 -9.35
CA LYS A 112 9.57 -5.23 -10.43
C LYS A 112 8.99 -6.58 -9.98
N LEU A 113 9.46 -7.08 -8.83
CA LEU A 113 8.97 -8.34 -8.27
C LEU A 113 7.48 -8.27 -7.97
N LEU A 114 7.02 -7.21 -7.29
CA LEU A 114 5.60 -7.05 -6.96
C LEU A 114 4.72 -6.86 -8.19
N CYS A 115 5.16 -6.09 -9.18
CA CYS A 115 4.46 -5.97 -10.46
C CYS A 115 4.32 -7.33 -11.16
N SER A 116 5.36 -8.19 -11.07
CA SER A 116 5.32 -9.53 -11.70
C SER A 116 4.29 -10.48 -11.06
N LEU A 117 3.76 -10.15 -9.88
CA LEU A 117 2.64 -10.87 -9.27
C LEU A 117 1.29 -10.53 -9.94
N GLY A 118 1.27 -9.62 -10.92
CA GLY A 118 0.07 -9.26 -11.68
C GLY A 118 -0.81 -8.19 -11.00
N HIS A 119 -0.26 -7.47 -10.00
CA HIS A 119 -1.03 -6.49 -9.23
C HIS A 119 -0.41 -5.09 -9.28
N VAL A 120 -1.20 -4.11 -8.83
CA VAL A 120 -0.75 -2.72 -8.76
C VAL A 120 0.21 -2.53 -7.60
N VAL A 121 1.30 -1.81 -7.85
CA VAL A 121 2.26 -1.40 -6.82
C VAL A 121 2.10 0.09 -6.57
N MET A 122 2.02 0.49 -5.31
CA MET A 122 1.94 1.89 -4.88
C MET A 122 3.12 2.25 -3.99
N ILE A 123 3.74 3.37 -4.27
CA ILE A 123 4.74 4.00 -3.41
C ILE A 123 4.12 5.23 -2.79
N SER A 124 4.16 5.34 -1.47
CA SER A 124 3.49 6.41 -0.75
C SER A 124 4.35 7.05 0.34
N ASN A 125 3.95 8.26 0.74
CA ASN A 125 4.49 8.94 1.91
C ASN A 125 3.53 8.86 3.12
N PHE A 126 2.57 7.95 3.10
CA PHE A 126 1.61 7.78 4.19
C PHE A 126 2.24 6.99 5.34
N LYS A 127 2.53 7.62 6.46
CA LYS A 127 2.99 6.92 7.67
C LYS A 127 1.84 6.13 8.29
N GLU A 128 0.69 6.77 8.45
CA GLU A 128 -0.48 6.24 9.14
C GLU A 128 -1.49 5.63 8.15
N TYR A 129 -2.17 4.57 8.60
CA TYR A 129 -3.15 3.86 7.76
C TYR A 129 -4.36 4.72 7.41
N TYR A 130 -4.81 5.61 8.30
CA TYR A 130 -5.95 6.48 7.99
C TYR A 130 -5.69 7.42 6.81
N LYS A 131 -4.44 7.86 6.61
CA LYS A 131 -4.06 8.68 5.44
C LYS A 131 -4.13 7.88 4.14
N LEU A 132 -3.72 6.60 4.17
CA LEU A 132 -3.88 5.71 3.03
C LEU A 132 -5.35 5.53 2.68
N VAL A 133 -6.19 5.23 3.69
CA VAL A 133 -7.64 5.03 3.48
C VAL A 133 -8.30 6.31 2.98
N ASP A 134 -7.97 7.46 3.55
CA ASP A 134 -8.47 8.76 3.10
C ASP A 134 -8.10 9.03 1.63
N TYR A 135 -6.85 8.79 1.28
CA TYR A 135 -6.37 8.92 -0.10
C TYR A 135 -7.13 8.00 -1.08
N LEU A 136 -7.25 6.71 -0.78
CA LEU A 136 -7.97 5.76 -1.64
C LEU A 136 -9.46 6.09 -1.76
N SER A 137 -10.07 6.57 -0.68
CA SER A 137 -11.49 6.97 -0.63
C SER A 137 -11.84 8.15 -1.52
N GLN A 138 -10.86 8.93 -1.98
CA GLN A 138 -11.07 10.01 -2.94
C GLN A 138 -11.42 9.49 -4.34
N TYR A 139 -10.98 8.27 -4.68
CA TYR A 139 -11.15 7.69 -6.01
C TYR A 139 -12.31 6.72 -6.11
N THR A 140 -12.71 6.09 -5.01
CA THR A 140 -13.81 5.14 -5.02
C THR A 140 -14.71 5.29 -3.79
N LYS A 141 -16.00 4.96 -3.98
CA LYS A 141 -16.98 4.79 -2.89
C LYS A 141 -17.37 3.33 -2.70
N ASN A 142 -16.75 2.44 -3.46
CA ASN A 142 -16.94 1.00 -3.33
C ASN A 142 -16.18 0.47 -2.10
N GLN A 143 -16.18 -0.84 -1.91
CA GLN A 143 -15.55 -1.47 -0.77
C GLN A 143 -14.03 -1.24 -0.75
N LEU A 144 -13.55 -0.85 0.43
CA LEU A 144 -12.12 -0.77 0.73
C LEU A 144 -11.76 -1.84 1.76
N ALA A 145 -10.63 -2.47 1.57
CA ALA A 145 -10.07 -3.41 2.53
C ALA A 145 -8.58 -3.21 2.71
N LEU A 146 -8.12 -3.42 3.94
CA LEU A 146 -6.71 -3.52 4.29
C LEU A 146 -6.41 -4.95 4.74
N SER A 147 -5.33 -5.53 4.25
CA SER A 147 -4.78 -6.76 4.79
C SER A 147 -3.48 -6.46 5.53
N MET A 148 -3.34 -6.96 6.75
CA MET A 148 -2.18 -6.71 7.60
C MET A 148 -1.94 -7.82 8.62
N GLY A 149 -0.71 -7.96 9.07
CA GLY A 149 -0.39 -8.81 10.22
C GLY A 149 -0.86 -8.20 11.54
N VAL A 150 -1.08 -9.04 12.54
CA VAL A 150 -1.56 -8.63 13.88
C VAL A 150 -0.66 -7.54 14.49
N ASN A 151 0.66 -7.61 14.31
CA ASN A 151 1.57 -6.59 14.85
C ASN A 151 1.30 -5.20 14.26
N ASN A 152 1.07 -5.10 12.95
CA ASN A 152 0.72 -3.84 12.31
C ASN A 152 -0.64 -3.32 12.79
N PHE A 153 -1.56 -4.23 13.09
CA PHE A 153 -2.86 -3.86 13.64
C PHE A 153 -2.72 -3.28 15.05
N VAL A 154 -1.88 -3.87 15.90
CA VAL A 154 -1.59 -3.31 17.24
C VAL A 154 -0.98 -1.92 17.14
N GLU A 155 -0.09 -1.68 16.18
CA GLU A 155 0.51 -0.36 15.96
C GLU A 155 -0.52 0.73 15.56
N ILE A 156 -1.65 0.37 14.96
CA ILE A 156 -2.72 1.33 14.66
C ILE A 156 -3.30 1.96 15.94
N PHE A 157 -3.21 1.27 17.09
CA PHE A 157 -3.68 1.79 18.37
C PHE A 157 -2.64 2.63 19.14
N ASN A 158 -1.46 2.83 18.58
CA ASN A 158 -0.43 3.67 19.18
C ASN A 158 -0.78 5.15 19.00
N GLU A 159 -1.20 5.79 20.11
CA GLU A 159 -1.65 7.19 20.12
C GLU A 159 -0.58 8.19 19.65
N GLN A 160 0.70 7.82 19.67
CA GLN A 160 1.79 8.67 19.21
C GLN A 160 1.66 9.05 17.74
N TYR A 161 1.00 8.23 16.92
CA TYR A 161 0.78 8.51 15.49
C TYR A 161 -0.32 9.56 15.23
N TYR A 162 -1.06 9.97 16.26
CA TYR A 162 -2.26 10.80 16.10
C TYR A 162 -2.20 12.10 16.88
N GLN A 163 -1.01 12.47 17.42
CA GLN A 163 -0.83 13.67 18.23
C GLN A 163 -1.12 14.97 17.47
N ASP A 164 -0.96 14.96 16.15
CA ASP A 164 -1.23 16.10 15.29
C ASP A 164 -2.73 16.29 14.96
N LEU A 165 -3.59 15.34 15.39
CA LEU A 165 -5.03 15.40 15.19
C LEU A 165 -5.71 15.97 16.44
N GLY A 166 -6.60 16.95 16.26
CA GLY A 166 -7.33 17.57 17.38
C GLY A 166 -8.19 16.58 18.17
N GLY A 167 -8.72 15.55 17.51
CA GLY A 167 -9.48 14.45 18.14
C GLY A 167 -8.65 13.19 18.37
N GLY A 168 -7.32 13.24 18.17
CA GLY A 168 -6.41 12.13 18.40
C GLY A 168 -6.78 10.86 17.61
N ILE A 169 -6.61 9.71 18.27
CA ILE A 169 -6.90 8.40 17.66
C ILE A 169 -8.38 8.23 17.27
N LEU A 170 -9.31 8.85 17.99
CA LEU A 170 -10.75 8.76 17.68
C LEU A 170 -11.07 9.45 16.35
N GLU A 171 -10.43 10.60 16.08
CA GLU A 171 -10.57 11.27 14.80
C GLU A 171 -9.99 10.43 13.65
N ALA A 172 -8.81 9.84 13.86
CA ALA A 172 -8.19 8.95 12.88
C ALA A 172 -9.08 7.74 12.57
N PHE A 173 -9.66 7.12 13.57
CA PHE A 173 -10.56 5.98 13.39
C PHE A 173 -11.87 6.39 12.73
N GLY A 174 -12.41 7.56 13.10
CA GLY A 174 -13.56 8.14 12.40
C GLY A 174 -13.31 8.28 10.89
N LYS A 175 -12.15 8.82 10.51
CA LYS A 175 -11.75 8.95 9.09
C LYS A 175 -11.53 7.58 8.44
N MET A 176 -10.90 6.63 9.13
CA MET A 176 -10.55 5.32 8.60
C MET A 176 -11.79 4.46 8.35
N PHE A 177 -12.75 4.42 9.28
CA PHE A 177 -13.91 3.53 9.20
C PHE A 177 -15.17 4.18 8.62
N TYR A 178 -15.11 5.45 8.23
CA TYR A 178 -16.25 6.18 7.67
C TYR A 178 -16.79 5.53 6.37
N ASN A 179 -15.92 4.96 5.56
CA ASN A 179 -16.25 4.41 4.24
C ASN A 179 -16.38 2.88 4.23
N ASN A 180 -16.90 2.28 5.32
CA ASN A 180 -17.12 0.84 5.40
C ASN A 180 -15.86 0.00 5.15
N LEU A 181 -14.72 0.46 5.69
CA LEU A 181 -13.43 -0.22 5.60
C LEU A 181 -13.50 -1.61 6.25
N LYS A 182 -13.02 -2.62 5.55
CA LYS A 182 -12.75 -3.96 6.10
C LYS A 182 -11.26 -4.09 6.44
N VAL A 183 -10.97 -4.79 7.54
CA VAL A 183 -9.59 -5.09 7.91
C VAL A 183 -9.45 -6.60 8.07
N TYR A 184 -8.62 -7.21 7.24
CA TYR A 184 -8.27 -8.63 7.31
C TYR A 184 -6.98 -8.79 8.08
N LEU A 185 -7.06 -9.49 9.21
CA LEU A 185 -5.91 -9.74 10.06
C LEU A 185 -5.34 -11.13 9.77
N TYR A 186 -4.07 -11.14 9.39
CA TYR A 186 -3.35 -12.38 9.21
C TYR A 186 -2.60 -12.75 10.50
N PRO A 187 -2.84 -13.95 11.07
CA PRO A 187 -2.16 -14.37 12.27
C PRO A 187 -0.67 -14.63 11.95
N CYS A 188 0.19 -13.74 12.41
CA CYS A 188 1.62 -13.99 12.41
C CYS A 188 1.94 -14.87 13.62
N LEU A 189 2.37 -16.11 13.39
CA LEU A 189 2.96 -16.92 14.46
C LEU A 189 4.25 -16.22 14.87
N LEU A 190 4.20 -15.51 15.97
CA LEU A 190 5.41 -15.13 16.68
C LEU A 190 6.04 -16.44 17.15
N TYR A 191 7.09 -16.87 16.49
CA TYR A 191 8.01 -17.81 17.08
C TYR A 191 8.66 -17.09 18.27
N THR A 192 8.02 -17.14 19.41
CA THR A 192 8.73 -17.04 20.67
C THR A 192 9.55 -18.33 20.74
N SER A 193 10.83 -18.25 20.35
CA SER A 193 11.76 -19.31 20.73
C SER A 193 11.64 -19.48 22.24
N PRO A 194 11.40 -20.70 22.75
CA PRO A 194 11.48 -20.91 24.17
C PRO A 194 12.90 -20.51 24.58
N SER A 195 12.97 -19.52 25.48
CA SER A 195 14.24 -19.25 26.17
C SER A 195 14.72 -20.52 26.85
N PRO A 196 16.01 -20.85 26.73
CA PRO A 196 16.59 -21.97 27.42
C PRO A 196 16.53 -21.82 28.93
#